data_989f4c5692662758202b4525234c700a
#
_entry.id   989f4c5692662758202b4525234c700a
#
_cell.length_a   1.000
_cell.length_b   1.000
_cell.length_c   1.000
_cell.angle_alpha   90.00
_cell.angle_beta   90.00
_cell.angle_gamma   90.00
#
_symmetry.space_group_name_H-M   'P 1'
#
loop_
_entity.id
_entity.type
_entity.pdbx_description
1 polymer ?
#
loop_
_entity_poly.entity_id
_entity_poly.type
_entity_poly.pdbx_seq_one_letter_code
_entity_poly.pdbx_strand_id
1 'polypeptide(L)'
;MEIFWILLIPFLGTMLGAGTVFLMKNKIDKKIEKLLLGFASGVMIAASIWSLIQPSINMAEEQGKVAWVPASIGFMLGIVFLLILDSLIPHLHLKSDKPEGIQSKLKKTTMMVLAVTLHNIPEGMAVGVTFAGAIIGNAGITIAGAMALAIGIAIQNFPEGAIISMPLRSEGMSKSKAFFYGTLSGIVEPIGAIITILLTSSVVPILPYLLSFAAGAMIYVVVEELIPESQAGEHSNIGTIGVAIGFVIMMILDVALG
;
A
#
# COMPACT_ATOMS: atom_id res chain seq x y z
N MET A 1 -6.43 -12.39 -20.15
CA MET A 1 -5.34 -13.08 -19.42
C MET A 1 -4.30 -12.10 -18.89
N GLU A 2 -3.87 -11.09 -19.65
CA GLU A 2 -2.88 -10.08 -19.21
C GLU A 2 -3.33 -9.28 -17.98
N ILE A 3 -4.59 -8.89 -17.92
CA ILE A 3 -5.20 -8.15 -16.80
C ILE A 3 -5.00 -8.86 -15.46
N PHE A 4 -5.25 -10.16 -15.43
CA PHE A 4 -5.15 -10.96 -14.21
C PHE A 4 -3.74 -10.95 -13.61
N TRP A 5 -2.71 -10.97 -14.47
CA TRP A 5 -1.32 -10.92 -14.00
C TRP A 5 -0.96 -9.58 -13.40
N ILE A 6 -1.46 -8.47 -13.95
CA ILE A 6 -1.20 -7.12 -13.43
C ILE A 6 -1.74 -7.00 -11.99
N LEU A 7 -2.93 -7.53 -11.74
CA LEU A 7 -3.56 -7.49 -10.40
C LEU A 7 -2.83 -8.35 -9.36
N LEU A 8 -2.03 -9.33 -9.81
CA LEU A 8 -1.23 -10.18 -8.93
C LEU A 8 0.16 -9.62 -8.63
N ILE A 9 0.66 -8.66 -9.42
CA ILE A 9 2.02 -8.13 -9.27
C ILE A 9 2.28 -7.61 -7.85
N PRO A 10 1.42 -6.77 -7.23
CA PRO A 10 1.61 -6.32 -5.85
C PRO A 10 1.73 -7.48 -4.86
N PHE A 11 0.79 -8.40 -4.88
CA PHE A 11 0.78 -9.59 -4.05
C PHE A 11 2.05 -10.45 -4.19
N LEU A 12 2.60 -10.56 -5.41
CA LEU A 12 3.87 -11.25 -5.63
C LEU A 12 5.03 -10.53 -4.92
N GLY A 13 4.99 -9.20 -4.84
CA GLY A 13 5.94 -8.41 -4.04
C GLY A 13 5.90 -8.80 -2.57
N THR A 14 4.73 -8.79 -1.95
CA THR A 14 4.51 -9.21 -0.55
C THR A 14 4.96 -10.66 -0.33
N MET A 15 4.60 -11.57 -1.24
CA MET A 15 4.99 -12.98 -1.16
C MET A 15 6.52 -13.17 -1.24
N LEU A 16 7.20 -12.48 -2.16
CA LEU A 16 8.65 -12.53 -2.30
C LEU A 16 9.35 -11.95 -1.07
N GLY A 17 8.83 -10.84 -0.54
CA GLY A 17 9.31 -10.24 0.70
C GLY A 17 9.16 -11.20 1.88
N ALA A 18 8.00 -11.80 2.06
CA ALA A 18 7.77 -12.83 3.08
C ALA A 18 8.71 -14.03 2.91
N GLY A 19 9.08 -14.36 1.68
CA GLY A 19 10.03 -15.44 1.36
C GLY A 19 11.44 -15.20 1.89
N THR A 20 11.83 -13.97 2.19
CA THR A 20 13.15 -13.65 2.78
C THR A 20 13.37 -14.34 4.12
N VAL A 21 12.32 -14.73 4.82
CA VAL A 21 12.39 -15.50 6.07
C VAL A 21 13.15 -16.84 5.91
N PHE A 22 13.14 -17.43 4.72
CA PHE A 22 13.89 -18.67 4.46
C PHE A 22 15.41 -18.44 4.44
N LEU A 23 15.85 -17.24 4.06
CA LEU A 23 17.25 -16.82 4.05
C LEU A 23 17.71 -16.33 5.43
N MET A 24 16.78 -16.06 6.33
CA MET A 24 17.06 -15.47 7.63
C MET A 24 17.82 -16.45 8.53
N LYS A 25 18.99 -16.01 9.02
CA LYS A 25 19.79 -16.70 10.06
C LYS A 25 19.57 -16.06 11.44
N ASN A 26 19.49 -14.74 11.49
CA ASN A 26 19.36 -13.92 12.70
C ASN A 26 18.18 -12.93 12.56
N LYS A 27 17.96 -12.11 13.60
CA LYS A 27 16.98 -11.00 13.54
C LYS A 27 17.39 -9.99 12.45
N ILE A 28 16.43 -9.31 11.87
CA ILE A 28 16.67 -8.21 10.93
C ILE A 28 17.45 -7.08 11.62
N ASP A 29 18.40 -6.47 10.92
CA ASP A 29 19.10 -5.28 11.40
C ASP A 29 18.12 -4.10 11.43
N LYS A 30 18.05 -3.39 12.57
CA LYS A 30 17.16 -2.24 12.77
C LYS A 30 17.38 -1.11 11.75
N LYS A 31 18.61 -0.95 11.24
CA LYS A 31 18.91 0.07 10.22
C LYS A 31 18.32 -0.33 8.87
N ILE A 32 18.42 -1.61 8.53
CA ILE A 32 17.81 -2.15 7.30
C ILE A 32 16.28 -2.03 7.40
N GLU A 33 15.69 -2.39 8.53
CA GLU A 33 14.25 -2.24 8.78
C GLU A 33 13.79 -0.78 8.57
N LYS A 34 14.46 0.20 9.20
CA LYS A 34 14.17 1.63 9.02
C LYS A 34 14.30 2.09 7.56
N LEU A 35 15.35 1.62 6.86
CA LEU A 35 15.55 1.94 5.45
C LEU A 35 14.41 1.41 4.59
N LEU A 36 13.99 0.17 4.81
CA LEU A 36 12.91 -0.48 4.04
C LEU A 36 11.55 0.18 4.29
N LEU A 37 11.22 0.51 5.55
CA LEU A 37 10.00 1.24 5.90
C LEU A 37 9.98 2.64 5.27
N GLY A 38 11.10 3.37 5.37
CA GLY A 38 11.24 4.66 4.72
C GLY A 38 11.09 4.54 3.20
N PHE A 39 11.73 3.54 2.59
CA PHE A 39 11.64 3.29 1.15
C PHE A 39 10.18 3.04 0.71
N ALA A 40 9.45 2.18 1.40
CA ALA A 40 8.03 1.93 1.13
C ALA A 40 7.21 3.23 1.24
N SER A 41 7.42 4.01 2.32
CA SER A 41 6.77 5.33 2.49
C SER A 41 7.01 6.25 1.29
N GLY A 42 8.24 6.32 0.80
CA GLY A 42 8.60 7.16 -0.35
C GLY A 42 7.90 6.74 -1.64
N VAL A 43 7.86 5.45 -1.92
CA VAL A 43 7.13 4.88 -3.08
C VAL A 43 5.65 5.22 -2.99
N MET A 44 5.01 4.99 -1.83
CA MET A 44 3.58 5.26 -1.63
C MET A 44 3.23 6.74 -1.79
N ILE A 45 4.06 7.66 -1.27
CA ILE A 45 3.85 9.11 -1.43
C ILE A 45 3.89 9.48 -2.92
N ALA A 46 4.90 9.02 -3.65
CA ALA A 46 5.05 9.32 -5.08
C ALA A 46 3.87 8.74 -5.89
N ALA A 47 3.51 7.47 -5.67
CA ALA A 47 2.37 6.82 -6.32
C ALA A 47 1.06 7.56 -6.03
N SER A 48 0.83 7.99 -4.79
CA SER A 48 -0.36 8.77 -4.42
C SER A 48 -0.48 10.06 -5.22
N ILE A 49 0.64 10.72 -5.52
CA ILE A 49 0.63 11.99 -6.25
C ILE A 49 0.45 11.75 -7.75
N TRP A 50 1.37 11.01 -8.39
CA TRP A 50 1.42 10.88 -9.85
C TRP A 50 0.44 9.87 -10.42
N SER A 51 0.31 8.70 -9.79
CA SER A 51 -0.56 7.64 -10.31
C SER A 51 -2.04 7.79 -9.90
N LEU A 52 -2.36 8.58 -8.86
CA LEU A 52 -3.72 8.68 -8.32
C LEU A 52 -4.28 10.11 -8.29
N ILE A 53 -3.64 11.06 -7.59
CA ILE A 53 -4.18 12.44 -7.45
C ILE A 53 -4.13 13.17 -8.78
N GLN A 54 -3.01 13.14 -9.49
CA GLN A 54 -2.88 13.84 -10.76
C GLN A 54 -3.87 13.34 -11.81
N PRO A 55 -4.05 12.02 -12.04
CA PRO A 55 -5.10 11.50 -12.91
C PRO A 55 -6.51 11.84 -12.43
N SER A 56 -6.77 11.86 -11.12
CA SER A 56 -8.05 12.30 -10.57
C SER A 56 -8.41 13.73 -10.97
N ILE A 57 -7.44 14.64 -10.86
CA ILE A 57 -7.58 16.06 -11.23
C ILE A 57 -7.84 16.19 -12.74
N ASN A 58 -7.00 15.59 -13.57
CA ASN A 58 -7.10 15.65 -15.02
C ASN A 58 -8.45 15.10 -15.51
N MET A 59 -8.87 13.96 -14.99
CA MET A 59 -10.16 13.34 -15.33
C MET A 59 -11.35 14.18 -14.87
N ALA A 60 -11.25 14.86 -13.73
CA ALA A 60 -12.31 15.75 -13.27
C ALA A 60 -12.47 16.96 -14.21
N GLU A 61 -11.36 17.53 -14.70
CA GLU A 61 -11.36 18.60 -15.69
C GLU A 61 -12.03 18.17 -17.01
N GLU A 62 -11.67 17.00 -17.53
CA GLU A 62 -12.27 16.42 -18.74
C GLU A 62 -13.77 16.16 -18.60
N GLN A 63 -14.22 15.80 -17.39
CA GLN A 63 -15.64 15.65 -17.07
C GLN A 63 -16.36 17.00 -16.87
N GLY A 64 -15.68 18.14 -17.05
CA GLY A 64 -16.25 19.47 -16.85
C GLY A 64 -16.53 19.81 -15.37
N LYS A 65 -15.89 19.10 -14.44
CA LYS A 65 -16.02 19.36 -13.01
C LYS A 65 -14.95 20.36 -12.55
N VAL A 66 -15.19 20.97 -11.40
CA VAL A 66 -14.14 21.75 -10.71
C VAL A 66 -13.11 20.79 -10.18
N ALA A 67 -11.91 20.75 -10.78
CA ALA A 67 -10.91 19.69 -10.65
C ALA A 67 -10.54 19.32 -9.20
N TRP A 68 -10.35 20.34 -8.34
CA TRP A 68 -9.98 20.11 -6.95
C TRP A 68 -11.11 19.49 -6.09
N VAL A 69 -12.38 19.58 -6.52
CA VAL A 69 -13.51 19.08 -5.71
C VAL A 69 -13.51 17.57 -5.58
N PRO A 70 -13.50 16.77 -6.67
CA PRO A 70 -13.39 15.32 -6.55
C PRO A 70 -12.08 14.89 -5.85
N ALA A 71 -10.97 15.53 -6.19
CA ALA A 71 -9.67 15.23 -5.59
C ALA A 71 -9.68 15.42 -4.07
N SER A 72 -10.19 16.56 -3.58
CA SER A 72 -10.23 16.85 -2.14
C SER A 72 -11.23 15.96 -1.39
N ILE A 73 -12.45 15.80 -1.94
CA ILE A 73 -13.48 14.99 -1.29
C ILE A 73 -13.06 13.53 -1.22
N GLY A 74 -12.62 12.96 -2.34
CA GLY A 74 -12.17 11.57 -2.38
C GLY A 74 -11.01 11.34 -1.42
N PHE A 75 -9.99 12.20 -1.45
CA PHE A 75 -8.84 12.11 -0.56
C PHE A 75 -9.24 12.09 0.93
N MET A 76 -10.09 13.04 1.35
CA MET A 76 -10.58 13.09 2.73
C MET A 76 -11.42 11.87 3.11
N LEU A 77 -12.25 11.36 2.19
CA LEU A 77 -13.02 10.14 2.42
C LEU A 77 -12.11 8.91 2.56
N GLY A 78 -11.00 8.84 1.83
CA GLY A 78 -9.99 7.78 1.98
C GLY A 78 -9.32 7.79 3.35
N ILE A 79 -8.91 8.97 3.82
CA ILE A 79 -8.37 9.18 5.18
C ILE A 79 -9.40 8.72 6.24
N VAL A 80 -10.64 9.22 6.14
CA VAL A 80 -11.70 8.90 7.12
C VAL A 80 -12.04 7.39 7.10
N PHE A 81 -12.04 6.78 5.93
CA PHE A 81 -12.30 5.34 5.79
C PHE A 81 -11.26 4.52 6.55
N LEU A 82 -9.96 4.81 6.35
CA LEU A 82 -8.90 4.10 7.06
C LEU A 82 -8.92 4.39 8.55
N LEU A 83 -9.14 5.64 8.96
CA LEU A 83 -9.30 6.01 10.37
C LEU A 83 -10.43 5.22 11.05
N ILE A 84 -11.55 5.00 10.35
CA ILE A 84 -12.66 4.19 10.87
C ILE A 84 -12.25 2.71 10.95
N LEU A 85 -11.64 2.15 9.91
CA LEU A 85 -11.18 0.76 9.92
C LEU A 85 -10.18 0.52 11.04
N ASP A 86 -9.22 1.40 11.18
CA ASP A 86 -8.20 1.39 12.22
C ASP A 86 -8.81 1.38 13.62
N SER A 87 -9.81 2.23 13.84
CA SER A 87 -10.54 2.31 15.12
C SER A 87 -11.42 1.07 15.42
N LEU A 88 -11.87 0.35 14.37
CA LEU A 88 -12.79 -0.78 14.53
C LEU A 88 -12.08 -2.15 14.54
N ILE A 89 -11.01 -2.31 13.78
CA ILE A 89 -10.34 -3.61 13.65
C ILE A 89 -9.28 -3.75 14.75
N PRO A 90 -9.32 -4.80 15.57
CA PRO A 90 -8.29 -5.04 16.56
C PRO A 90 -6.97 -5.39 15.88
N HIS A 91 -5.99 -4.51 15.99
CA HIS A 91 -4.67 -4.67 15.39
C HIS A 91 -3.55 -4.21 16.33
N LEU A 92 -2.30 -4.49 15.97
CA LEU A 92 -1.13 -4.16 16.77
C LEU A 92 0.02 -3.76 15.86
N HIS A 93 0.51 -2.56 16.03
CA HIS A 93 1.71 -2.08 15.34
C HIS A 93 2.98 -2.83 15.78
N LEU A 94 3.95 -2.95 14.90
CA LEU A 94 5.15 -3.78 15.10
C LEU A 94 5.94 -3.44 16.37
N LYS A 95 5.94 -2.17 16.78
CA LYS A 95 6.71 -1.68 17.94
C LYS A 95 5.83 -1.26 19.12
N SER A 96 4.53 -1.49 19.05
CA SER A 96 3.59 -1.22 20.14
C SER A 96 3.33 -2.48 20.97
N ASP A 97 3.17 -2.29 22.28
CA ASP A 97 2.69 -3.34 23.19
C ASP A 97 1.20 -3.16 23.53
N LYS A 98 0.59 -2.07 23.04
CA LYS A 98 -0.83 -1.77 23.26
C LYS A 98 -1.59 -2.00 21.96
N PRO A 99 -2.56 -2.96 21.94
CA PRO A 99 -3.45 -3.13 20.80
C PRO A 99 -4.33 -1.90 20.60
N GLU A 100 -4.60 -1.59 19.35
CA GLU A 100 -5.55 -0.58 18.90
C GLU A 100 -6.84 -1.22 18.37
N GLY A 101 -7.87 -0.40 18.13
CA GLY A 101 -9.19 -0.88 17.74
C GLY A 101 -10.02 -1.43 18.91
N ILE A 102 -11.05 -2.20 18.59
CA ILE A 102 -11.95 -2.78 19.57
C ILE A 102 -11.22 -3.85 20.39
N GLN A 103 -11.43 -3.84 21.72
CA GLN A 103 -10.80 -4.83 22.63
C GLN A 103 -11.08 -6.27 22.15
N SER A 104 -10.02 -7.04 21.96
CA SER A 104 -10.09 -8.39 21.41
C SER A 104 -9.20 -9.35 22.20
N LYS A 105 -9.56 -10.65 22.17
CA LYS A 105 -8.76 -11.76 22.72
C LYS A 105 -7.84 -12.39 21.65
N LEU A 106 -7.65 -11.73 20.51
CA LEU A 106 -6.78 -12.22 19.44
C LEU A 106 -5.33 -12.28 19.92
N LYS A 107 -4.60 -13.24 19.39
CA LYS A 107 -3.16 -13.36 19.68
C LYS A 107 -2.41 -12.17 19.07
N LYS A 108 -1.34 -11.71 19.75
CA LYS A 108 -0.45 -10.65 19.27
C LYS A 108 -0.07 -10.84 17.77
N THR A 109 0.33 -12.03 17.40
CA THR A 109 0.67 -12.40 16.02
C THR A 109 -0.46 -12.14 15.01
N THR A 110 -1.70 -12.47 15.38
CA THR A 110 -2.88 -12.26 14.51
C THR A 110 -3.14 -10.77 14.35
N MET A 111 -3.02 -9.98 15.41
CA MET A 111 -3.22 -8.53 15.37
C MET A 111 -2.16 -7.83 14.53
N MET A 112 -0.89 -8.29 14.58
CA MET A 112 0.18 -7.77 13.71
C MET A 112 -0.09 -8.06 12.22
N VAL A 113 -0.56 -9.27 11.89
CA VAL A 113 -0.93 -9.61 10.50
C VAL A 113 -2.12 -8.79 10.04
N LEU A 114 -3.11 -8.54 10.92
CA LEU A 114 -4.26 -7.71 10.60
C LEU A 114 -3.86 -6.26 10.34
N ALA A 115 -2.94 -5.67 11.10
CA ALA A 115 -2.42 -4.34 10.86
C ALA A 115 -2.00 -4.20 9.39
N VAL A 116 -1.04 -5.01 8.94
CA VAL A 116 -0.54 -4.93 7.55
C VAL A 116 -1.59 -5.34 6.52
N THR A 117 -2.50 -6.25 6.86
CA THR A 117 -3.63 -6.57 5.96
C THR A 117 -4.50 -5.34 5.70
N LEU A 118 -4.71 -4.48 6.71
CA LEU A 118 -5.44 -3.21 6.55
C LEU A 118 -4.75 -2.25 5.59
N HIS A 119 -3.40 -2.20 5.63
CA HIS A 119 -2.59 -1.35 4.76
C HIS A 119 -2.65 -1.79 3.30
N ASN A 120 -2.69 -3.08 3.05
CA ASN A 120 -2.71 -3.65 1.71
C ASN A 120 -4.08 -3.48 1.01
N ILE A 121 -5.16 -3.13 1.74
CA ILE A 121 -6.47 -2.83 1.13
C ILE A 121 -6.40 -1.61 0.20
N PRO A 122 -5.91 -0.42 0.63
CA PRO A 122 -5.74 0.74 -0.24
C PRO A 122 -4.88 0.47 -1.46
N GLU A 123 -3.84 -0.34 -1.33
CA GLU A 123 -2.94 -0.69 -2.42
C GLU A 123 -3.64 -1.50 -3.50
N GLY A 124 -4.39 -2.52 -3.10
CA GLY A 124 -5.24 -3.26 -4.04
C GLY A 124 -6.28 -2.36 -4.72
N MET A 125 -6.92 -1.46 -3.95
CA MET A 125 -7.87 -0.50 -4.50
C MET A 125 -7.20 0.46 -5.50
N ALA A 126 -5.99 0.95 -5.21
CA ALA A 126 -5.22 1.83 -6.09
C ALA A 126 -4.94 1.16 -7.44
N VAL A 127 -4.45 -0.07 -7.44
CA VAL A 127 -4.23 -0.85 -8.67
C VAL A 127 -5.55 -1.07 -9.43
N GLY A 128 -6.61 -1.44 -8.71
CA GLY A 128 -7.92 -1.71 -9.30
C GLY A 128 -8.53 -0.49 -9.98
N VAL A 129 -8.52 0.68 -9.31
CA VAL A 129 -9.12 1.91 -9.84
C VAL A 129 -8.33 2.47 -11.01
N THR A 130 -7.00 2.45 -10.93
CA THR A 130 -6.12 2.92 -12.01
C THR A 130 -6.26 2.05 -13.24
N PHE A 131 -6.28 0.73 -13.04
CA PHE A 131 -6.48 -0.21 -14.14
C PHE A 131 -7.88 -0.09 -14.78
N ALA A 132 -8.92 0.10 -13.99
CA ALA A 132 -10.27 0.36 -14.51
C ALA A 132 -10.32 1.65 -15.34
N GLY A 133 -9.65 2.72 -14.89
CA GLY A 133 -9.50 3.96 -15.64
C GLY A 133 -8.81 3.77 -16.99
N ALA A 134 -7.73 3.00 -17.01
CA ALA A 134 -7.00 2.68 -18.24
C ALA A 134 -7.83 1.89 -19.26
N ILE A 135 -8.65 0.92 -18.81
CA ILE A 135 -9.54 0.13 -19.70
C ILE A 135 -10.65 0.98 -20.30
N ILE A 136 -11.22 1.90 -19.51
CA ILE A 136 -12.31 2.77 -19.96
C ILE A 136 -11.80 3.79 -21.00
N GLY A 137 -10.46 3.94 -21.13
CA GLY A 137 -9.84 4.84 -22.11
C GLY A 137 -10.02 6.31 -21.72
N ASN A 138 -10.14 6.61 -20.44
CA ASN A 138 -10.17 7.98 -19.96
C ASN A 138 -8.78 8.61 -20.03
N ALA A 139 -8.74 9.83 -20.56
CA ALA A 139 -7.50 10.57 -20.72
C ALA A 139 -6.74 10.71 -19.39
N GLY A 140 -5.43 10.55 -19.46
CA GLY A 140 -4.53 10.67 -18.31
C GLY A 140 -4.16 9.37 -17.61
N ILE A 141 -4.83 8.24 -17.90
CA ILE A 141 -4.43 6.93 -17.38
C ILE A 141 -4.17 5.96 -18.52
N THR A 142 -2.91 5.54 -18.68
CA THR A 142 -2.50 4.54 -19.66
C THR A 142 -2.38 3.15 -19.01
N ILE A 143 -2.42 2.09 -19.81
CA ILE A 143 -2.12 0.74 -19.34
C ILE A 143 -0.68 0.67 -18.80
N ALA A 144 0.25 1.40 -19.46
CA ALA A 144 1.63 1.49 -19.01
C ALA A 144 1.75 2.17 -17.65
N GLY A 145 1.00 3.26 -17.39
CA GLY A 145 0.94 3.92 -16.08
C GLY A 145 0.32 3.02 -15.01
N ALA A 146 -0.76 2.30 -15.32
CA ALA A 146 -1.33 1.31 -14.40
C ALA A 146 -0.34 0.18 -14.06
N MET A 147 0.47 -0.24 -15.03
CA MET A 147 1.54 -1.21 -14.83
C MET A 147 2.67 -0.62 -13.98
N ALA A 148 3.07 0.63 -14.22
CA ALA A 148 4.08 1.33 -13.43
C ALA A 148 3.67 1.41 -11.95
N LEU A 149 2.41 1.76 -11.68
CA LEU A 149 1.86 1.73 -10.32
C LEU A 149 1.92 0.32 -9.71
N ALA A 150 1.44 -0.70 -10.43
CA ALA A 150 1.45 -2.07 -9.92
C ALA A 150 2.88 -2.57 -9.59
N ILE A 151 3.87 -2.24 -10.43
CA ILE A 151 5.28 -2.55 -10.20
C ILE A 151 5.81 -1.76 -9.00
N GLY A 152 5.50 -0.47 -8.90
CA GLY A 152 5.89 0.36 -7.77
C GLY A 152 5.37 -0.19 -6.44
N ILE A 153 4.09 -0.56 -6.40
CA ILE A 153 3.47 -1.20 -5.23
C ILE A 153 4.14 -2.55 -4.93
N ALA A 154 4.44 -3.37 -5.93
CA ALA A 154 5.16 -4.64 -5.70
C ALA A 154 6.55 -4.43 -5.11
N ILE A 155 7.26 -3.38 -5.53
CA ILE A 155 8.59 -3.04 -5.02
C ILE A 155 8.52 -2.62 -3.54
N GLN A 156 7.50 -1.85 -3.13
CA GLN A 156 7.31 -1.47 -1.73
C GLN A 156 6.80 -2.63 -0.87
N ASN A 157 5.95 -3.49 -1.40
CA ASN A 157 5.38 -4.66 -0.72
C ASN A 157 6.43 -5.72 -0.40
N PHE A 158 7.55 -5.75 -1.13
CA PHE A 158 8.66 -6.63 -0.79
C PHE A 158 9.23 -6.33 0.62
N PRO A 159 9.61 -5.09 0.99
CA PRO A 159 9.88 -4.71 2.37
C PRO A 159 8.79 -5.13 3.36
N GLU A 160 7.53 -4.89 3.04
CA GLU A 160 6.42 -5.14 3.96
C GLU A 160 6.24 -6.62 4.27
N GLY A 161 6.28 -7.49 3.26
CA GLY A 161 6.25 -8.93 3.46
C GLY A 161 7.42 -9.43 4.33
N ALA A 162 8.60 -8.85 4.18
CA ALA A 162 9.77 -9.15 5.00
C ALA A 162 9.58 -8.70 6.47
N ILE A 163 9.07 -7.49 6.66
CA ILE A 163 8.84 -6.88 7.98
C ILE A 163 7.78 -7.64 8.79
N ILE A 164 6.84 -8.34 8.16
CA ILE A 164 5.91 -9.22 8.87
C ILE A 164 6.55 -10.57 9.17
N SER A 165 7.07 -11.24 8.14
CA SER A 165 7.52 -12.63 8.25
C SER A 165 8.72 -12.80 9.17
N MET A 166 9.66 -11.85 9.17
CA MET A 166 10.89 -11.93 9.98
C MET A 166 10.64 -11.80 11.49
N PRO A 167 9.85 -10.84 12.01
CA PRO A 167 9.49 -10.79 13.42
C PRO A 167 8.73 -12.03 13.88
N LEU A 168 7.78 -12.54 13.10
CA LEU A 168 7.04 -13.77 13.41
C LEU A 168 8.02 -14.96 13.59
N ARG A 169 9.03 -15.05 12.76
CA ARG A 169 10.10 -16.05 12.91
C ARG A 169 10.92 -15.80 14.18
N SER A 170 11.23 -14.55 14.50
CA SER A 170 12.01 -14.17 15.69
C SER A 170 11.29 -14.50 17.00
N GLU A 171 9.94 -14.50 16.97
CA GLU A 171 9.09 -14.92 18.10
C GLU A 171 8.92 -16.45 18.21
N GLY A 172 9.67 -17.24 17.43
CA GLY A 172 9.71 -18.70 17.53
C GLY A 172 8.80 -19.45 16.55
N MET A 173 8.10 -18.74 15.64
CA MET A 173 7.30 -19.39 14.60
C MET A 173 8.19 -20.13 13.60
N SER A 174 7.75 -21.27 13.04
CA SER A 174 8.48 -21.93 11.97
C SER A 174 8.56 -21.05 10.72
N LYS A 175 9.64 -21.17 9.92
CA LYS A 175 9.85 -20.38 8.70
C LYS A 175 8.65 -20.49 7.74
N SER A 176 8.12 -21.70 7.55
CA SER A 176 6.97 -21.93 6.66
C SER A 176 5.68 -21.25 7.16
N LYS A 177 5.42 -21.23 8.47
CA LYS A 177 4.28 -20.53 9.03
C LYS A 177 4.46 -19.01 8.93
N ALA A 178 5.65 -18.50 9.25
CA ALA A 178 5.95 -17.07 9.14
C ALA A 178 5.82 -16.60 7.67
N PHE A 179 6.31 -17.36 6.71
CA PHE A 179 6.09 -17.12 5.27
C PHE A 179 4.60 -17.11 4.92
N PHE A 180 3.85 -18.11 5.38
CA PHE A 180 2.41 -18.21 5.08
C PHE A 180 1.65 -16.99 5.60
N TYR A 181 1.87 -16.57 6.85
CA TYR A 181 1.20 -15.40 7.42
C TYR A 181 1.63 -14.09 6.76
N GLY A 182 2.93 -13.93 6.44
CA GLY A 182 3.41 -12.78 5.69
C GLY A 182 2.83 -12.70 4.27
N THR A 183 2.67 -13.84 3.59
CA THR A 183 2.01 -13.89 2.28
C THR A 183 0.51 -13.64 2.38
N LEU A 184 -0.14 -14.16 3.43
CA LEU A 184 -1.59 -14.01 3.62
C LEU A 184 -2.01 -12.56 3.83
N SER A 185 -1.16 -11.71 4.42
CA SER A 185 -1.46 -10.28 4.57
C SER A 185 -1.66 -9.56 3.24
N GLY A 186 -0.97 -9.99 2.18
CA GLY A 186 -1.11 -9.42 0.84
C GLY A 186 -2.30 -9.94 0.03
N ILE A 187 -3.01 -10.98 0.49
CA ILE A 187 -4.11 -11.58 -0.31
C ILE A 187 -5.27 -10.61 -0.56
N VAL A 188 -5.41 -9.59 0.26
CA VAL A 188 -6.44 -8.56 0.11
C VAL A 188 -6.16 -7.61 -1.06
N GLU A 189 -4.93 -7.55 -1.57
CA GLU A 189 -4.54 -6.70 -2.70
C GLU A 189 -5.27 -7.13 -4.00
N PRO A 190 -5.12 -8.37 -4.50
CA PRO A 190 -5.86 -8.80 -5.70
C PRO A 190 -7.38 -8.82 -5.45
N ILE A 191 -7.84 -9.11 -4.24
CA ILE A 191 -9.27 -9.07 -3.90
C ILE A 191 -9.78 -7.63 -3.97
N GLY A 192 -9.09 -6.67 -3.35
CA GLY A 192 -9.42 -5.25 -3.38
C GLY A 192 -9.41 -4.70 -4.81
N ALA A 193 -8.41 -5.07 -5.61
CA ALA A 193 -8.32 -4.67 -7.00
C ALA A 193 -9.52 -5.18 -7.83
N ILE A 194 -9.88 -6.47 -7.71
CA ILE A 194 -11.03 -7.05 -8.42
C ILE A 194 -12.33 -6.37 -8.00
N ILE A 195 -12.57 -6.20 -6.69
CA ILE A 195 -13.77 -5.53 -6.18
C ILE A 195 -13.86 -4.11 -6.73
N THR A 196 -12.75 -3.37 -6.71
CA THR A 196 -12.70 -1.99 -7.21
C THR A 196 -13.00 -1.91 -8.71
N ILE A 197 -12.43 -2.82 -9.52
CA ILE A 197 -12.71 -2.89 -10.96
C ILE A 197 -14.22 -3.15 -11.20
N LEU A 198 -14.81 -4.11 -10.49
CA LEU A 198 -16.23 -4.45 -10.64
C LEU A 198 -17.14 -3.28 -10.26
N LEU A 199 -16.79 -2.53 -9.22
CA LEU A 199 -17.54 -1.34 -8.82
C LEU A 199 -17.34 -0.18 -9.80
N THR A 200 -16.15 -0.01 -10.35
CA THR A 200 -15.78 1.14 -11.20
C THR A 200 -16.27 1.01 -12.63
N SER A 201 -16.36 -0.21 -13.17
CA SER A 201 -16.78 -0.47 -14.55
C SER A 201 -18.17 0.07 -14.89
N SER A 202 -19.01 0.33 -13.89
CA SER A 202 -20.39 0.84 -14.07
C SER A 202 -20.55 2.35 -13.88
N VAL A 203 -19.50 3.08 -13.37
CA VAL A 203 -19.69 4.48 -12.92
C VAL A 203 -18.49 5.38 -13.20
N VAL A 204 -18.23 5.65 -14.48
CA VAL A 204 -17.19 6.61 -14.95
C VAL A 204 -17.24 7.98 -14.21
N PRO A 205 -18.41 8.58 -13.91
CA PRO A 205 -18.46 9.89 -13.26
C PRO A 205 -17.85 9.97 -11.86
N ILE A 206 -17.73 8.85 -11.14
CA ILE A 206 -17.13 8.82 -9.78
C ILE A 206 -15.67 8.40 -9.76
N LEU A 207 -15.10 8.03 -10.90
CA LEU A 207 -13.72 7.56 -10.99
C LEU A 207 -12.70 8.56 -10.40
N PRO A 208 -12.81 9.90 -10.64
CA PRO A 208 -11.92 10.87 -9.99
C PRO A 208 -11.96 10.79 -8.45
N TYR A 209 -13.15 10.57 -7.87
CA TYR A 209 -13.28 10.41 -6.41
C TYR A 209 -12.63 9.12 -5.92
N LEU A 210 -12.73 8.02 -6.67
CA LEU A 210 -12.14 6.73 -6.28
C LEU A 210 -10.61 6.74 -6.37
N LEU A 211 -10.03 7.40 -7.38
CA LEU A 211 -8.59 7.61 -7.49
C LEU A 211 -8.04 8.37 -6.28
N SER A 212 -8.63 9.52 -5.99
CA SER A 212 -8.20 10.32 -4.85
C SER A 212 -8.53 9.68 -3.49
N PHE A 213 -9.58 8.86 -3.40
CA PHE A 213 -9.88 8.05 -2.23
C PHE A 213 -8.76 7.05 -1.94
N ALA A 214 -8.30 6.31 -2.95
CA ALA A 214 -7.18 5.38 -2.81
C ALA A 214 -5.90 6.12 -2.38
N ALA A 215 -5.63 7.31 -2.96
CA ALA A 215 -4.51 8.15 -2.57
C ALA A 215 -4.58 8.58 -1.09
N GLY A 216 -5.76 9.05 -0.64
CA GLY A 216 -5.97 9.45 0.75
C GLY A 216 -5.76 8.28 1.73
N ALA A 217 -6.29 7.11 1.40
CA ALA A 217 -6.10 5.91 2.20
C ALA A 217 -4.62 5.48 2.27
N MET A 218 -3.87 5.55 1.16
CA MET A 218 -2.43 5.27 1.15
C MET A 218 -1.64 6.29 1.97
N ILE A 219 -1.96 7.57 1.89
CA ILE A 219 -1.30 8.61 2.69
C ILE A 219 -1.58 8.44 4.18
N TYR A 220 -2.79 7.99 4.56
CA TYR A 220 -3.09 7.63 5.96
C TYR A 220 -2.07 6.61 6.49
N VAL A 221 -1.89 5.49 5.78
CA VAL A 221 -0.94 4.43 6.16
C VAL A 221 0.49 4.97 6.29
N VAL A 222 0.92 5.80 5.33
CA VAL A 222 2.27 6.37 5.35
C VAL A 222 2.50 7.24 6.59
N VAL A 223 1.52 8.08 6.94
CA VAL A 223 1.66 9.05 8.05
C VAL A 223 1.46 8.39 9.40
N GLU A 224 0.48 7.49 9.51
CA GLU A 224 0.12 6.84 10.79
C GLU A 224 1.13 5.77 11.18
N GLU A 225 1.69 5.04 10.20
CA GLU A 225 2.48 3.85 10.51
C GLU A 225 3.89 3.86 9.94
N LEU A 226 4.04 3.93 8.61
CA LEU A 226 5.34 3.67 7.99
C LEU A 226 6.39 4.73 8.36
N ILE A 227 6.04 6.02 8.35
CA ILE A 227 6.96 7.08 8.75
C ILE A 227 7.30 6.99 10.24
N PRO A 228 6.33 6.93 11.19
CA PRO A 228 6.64 6.75 12.60
C PRO A 228 7.51 5.54 12.89
N GLU A 229 7.23 4.39 12.28
CA GLU A 229 8.03 3.18 12.47
C GLU A 229 9.44 3.32 11.91
N SER A 230 9.62 3.96 10.74
CA SER A 230 10.93 4.22 10.14
C SER A 230 11.80 5.13 10.99
N GLN A 231 11.19 6.00 11.79
CA GLN A 231 11.87 6.96 12.68
C GLN A 231 11.98 6.47 14.14
N ALA A 232 11.36 5.34 14.50
CA ALA A 232 11.28 4.87 15.88
C ALA A 232 12.66 4.52 16.49
N GLY A 233 12.82 4.74 17.81
CA GLY A 233 14.04 4.42 18.55
C GLY A 233 15.13 5.48 18.42
N GLU A 234 16.42 5.08 18.37
CA GLU A 234 17.52 6.02 18.25
C GLU A 234 17.47 6.83 16.97
N HIS A 235 17.76 8.14 17.07
CA HIS A 235 17.76 9.05 15.93
C HIS A 235 18.69 8.55 14.81
N SER A 236 18.18 8.53 13.59
CA SER A 236 18.94 8.10 12.41
C SER A 236 18.30 8.66 11.14
N ASN A 237 19.10 9.17 10.24
CA ASN A 237 18.63 9.66 8.94
C ASN A 237 18.33 8.55 7.93
N ILE A 238 18.54 7.28 8.29
CA ILE A 238 18.41 6.13 7.37
C ILE A 238 16.97 6.00 6.84
N GLY A 239 15.96 6.17 7.72
CA GLY A 239 14.55 6.19 7.30
C GLY A 239 14.27 7.31 6.30
N THR A 240 14.74 8.52 6.56
CA THR A 240 14.59 9.68 5.67
C THR A 240 15.28 9.45 4.31
N ILE A 241 16.48 8.85 4.31
CA ILE A 241 17.17 8.46 3.08
C ILE A 241 16.35 7.43 2.31
N GLY A 242 15.76 6.45 3.02
CA GLY A 242 14.85 5.48 2.43
C GLY A 242 13.68 6.17 1.72
N VAL A 243 12.98 7.10 2.40
CA VAL A 243 11.88 7.89 1.82
C VAL A 243 12.32 8.58 0.52
N ALA A 244 13.47 9.26 0.56
CA ALA A 244 13.97 9.98 -0.62
C ALA A 244 14.26 9.04 -1.80
N ILE A 245 14.88 7.89 -1.54
CA ILE A 245 15.18 6.89 -2.59
C ILE A 245 13.90 6.29 -3.16
N GLY A 246 12.96 5.86 -2.31
CA GLY A 246 11.69 5.27 -2.74
C GLY A 246 10.86 6.25 -3.57
N PHE A 247 10.77 7.50 -3.09
CA PHE A 247 10.09 8.58 -3.80
C PHE A 247 10.66 8.81 -5.22
N VAL A 248 11.99 8.92 -5.32
CA VAL A 248 12.65 9.17 -6.62
C VAL A 248 12.46 7.98 -7.56
N ILE A 249 12.57 6.74 -7.08
CA ILE A 249 12.38 5.55 -7.92
C ILE A 249 10.95 5.51 -8.46
N MET A 250 9.95 5.71 -7.63
CA MET A 250 8.56 5.69 -8.08
C MET A 250 8.24 6.86 -9.01
N MET A 251 8.73 8.06 -8.70
CA MET A 251 8.60 9.21 -9.59
C MET A 251 9.18 8.92 -10.99
N ILE A 252 10.34 8.26 -11.05
CA ILE A 252 10.95 7.87 -12.34
C ILE A 252 10.07 6.86 -13.07
N LEU A 253 9.53 5.86 -12.38
CA LEU A 253 8.63 4.87 -12.97
C LEU A 253 7.38 5.53 -13.56
N ASP A 254 6.72 6.41 -12.80
CA ASP A 254 5.52 7.11 -13.26
C ASP A 254 5.82 8.03 -14.45
N VAL A 255 6.88 8.83 -14.39
CA VAL A 255 7.19 9.81 -15.46
C VAL A 255 7.74 9.12 -16.72
N ALA A 256 8.45 7.99 -16.58
CA ALA A 256 9.04 7.29 -17.71
C ALA A 256 8.09 6.30 -18.41
N LEU A 257 7.10 5.76 -17.69
CA LEU A 257 6.18 4.74 -18.19
C LEU A 257 4.72 5.22 -18.28
N GLY A 258 4.34 6.22 -17.47
CA GLY A 258 3.00 6.82 -17.48
C GLY A 258 2.83 7.85 -18.53
#